data_891ceb4e20aabb8449e4253cc4c47d16
#
_entry.id   891ceb4e20aabb8449e4253cc4c47d16
#
_cell.length_a   1.000
_cell.length_b   1.000
_cell.length_c   1.000
_cell.angle_alpha   90.00
_cell.angle_beta   90.00
_cell.angle_gamma   90.00
#
_symmetry.space_group_name_H-M   'P 1'
#
loop_
_entity.id
_entity.type
_entity.pdbx_description
1 polymer ?
#
loop_
_entity_poly.entity_id
_entity_poly.type
_entity_poly.pdbx_seq_one_letter_code
_entity_poly.pdbx_strand_id
1 'polypeptide(L)'
;YQVMDRMVIAIALGCAFIRIGNFFNSEIIGKPTESNYGIVFTQPIEKKINSQLPFVKHVNFTASGKYYELGKPILQTSIVFENNLYMEDRIRNSVEKRLKYILPNKISTYSNVINPYQGSLDYSFHRTKDKFVLRFKSVGINRHPAQLYEALNYFIIGVLLFLIWNKHRSRLRPGRLLGLFFLIAFSTRFFIEGIKENQVSFENSLYLNMGQLLSIPLFLLGFYFFYNGKSIKKIQQLWTEFFFDKKS
;
A
#
# COMPACT_ATOMS: atom_id res chain seq x y z
N TYR A 1 -9.09 26.72 14.18
CA TYR A 1 -9.31 25.36 14.71
C TYR A 1 -10.70 24.83 14.42
N GLN A 2 -11.79 25.60 14.52
CA GLN A 2 -13.13 25.13 14.15
C GLN A 2 -13.22 24.66 12.70
N VAL A 3 -12.53 25.32 11.78
CA VAL A 3 -12.43 24.90 10.38
C VAL A 3 -11.65 23.59 10.28
N MET A 4 -10.51 23.49 10.96
CA MET A 4 -9.67 22.28 10.99
C MET A 4 -10.43 21.08 11.56
N ASP A 5 -11.20 21.26 12.63
CA ASP A 5 -12.04 20.22 13.22
C ASP A 5 -13.09 19.65 12.25
N ARG A 6 -13.56 20.45 11.30
CA ARG A 6 -14.48 19.97 10.25
C ARG A 6 -13.74 19.33 9.10
N MET A 7 -12.59 19.91 8.72
CA MET A 7 -11.77 19.39 7.63
C MET A 7 -11.21 17.99 7.91
N VAL A 8 -10.88 17.66 9.17
CA VAL A 8 -10.34 16.33 9.50
C VAL A 8 -11.31 15.19 9.22
N ILE A 9 -12.62 15.45 9.23
CA ILE A 9 -13.63 14.45 8.85
C ILE A 9 -13.49 14.12 7.36
N ALA A 10 -13.42 15.16 6.51
CA ALA A 10 -13.23 14.99 5.08
C ALA A 10 -11.85 14.41 4.76
N ILE A 11 -10.80 14.83 5.48
CA ILE A 11 -9.44 14.32 5.34
C ILE A 11 -9.40 12.82 5.67
N ALA A 12 -10.06 12.37 6.74
CA ALA A 12 -10.11 10.95 7.09
C ALA A 12 -10.74 10.11 5.97
N LEU A 13 -11.86 10.56 5.40
CA LEU A 13 -12.50 9.89 4.28
C LEU A 13 -11.62 9.92 3.02
N GLY A 14 -10.99 11.06 2.73
CA GLY A 14 -10.02 11.19 1.63
C GLY A 14 -8.85 10.22 1.77
N CYS A 15 -8.30 10.09 2.97
CA CYS A 15 -7.25 9.11 3.27
C CYS A 15 -7.73 7.67 3.02
N ALA A 16 -8.97 7.33 3.38
CA ALA A 16 -9.52 6.00 3.10
C ALA A 16 -9.57 5.72 1.59
N PHE A 17 -10.03 6.66 0.77
CA PHE A 17 -10.08 6.51 -0.69
C PHE A 17 -8.67 6.42 -1.31
N ILE A 18 -7.71 7.20 -0.82
CA ILE A 18 -6.31 7.10 -1.27
C ILE A 18 -5.76 5.69 -1.00
N ARG A 19 -6.05 5.11 0.16
CA ARG A 19 -5.61 3.74 0.49
C ARG A 19 -6.27 2.67 -0.39
N ILE A 20 -7.54 2.85 -0.75
CA ILE A 20 -8.21 2.00 -1.74
C ILE A 20 -7.52 2.13 -3.11
N GLY A 21 -7.17 3.33 -3.53
CA GLY A 21 -6.39 3.56 -4.76
C GLY A 21 -5.05 2.84 -4.74
N ASN A 22 -4.29 2.95 -3.63
CA ASN A 22 -3.01 2.24 -3.46
C ASN A 22 -3.17 0.71 -3.52
N PHE A 23 -4.29 0.17 -3.04
CA PHE A 23 -4.59 -1.25 -3.15
C PHE A 23 -4.75 -1.67 -4.63
N PHE A 24 -5.53 -0.95 -5.41
CA PHE A 24 -5.69 -1.24 -6.85
C PHE A 24 -4.39 -1.07 -7.63
N ASN A 25 -3.54 -0.14 -7.23
CA ASN A 25 -2.22 0.07 -7.83
C ASN A 25 -1.14 -0.91 -7.33
N SER A 26 -1.48 -1.80 -6.39
CA SER A 26 -0.50 -2.70 -5.74
C SER A 26 0.71 -1.96 -5.13
N GLU A 27 0.46 -0.80 -4.55
CA GLU A 27 1.47 0.04 -3.87
C GLU A 27 1.40 -0.15 -2.37
N ILE A 28 2.54 -0.02 -1.68
CA ILE A 28 2.62 -0.07 -0.20
C ILE A 28 2.01 -1.37 0.35
N ILE A 29 2.42 -2.50 -0.21
CA ILE A 29 1.95 -3.83 0.15
C ILE A 29 2.48 -4.28 1.52
N GLY A 30 1.75 -5.18 2.17
CA GLY A 30 2.17 -5.75 3.44
C GLY A 30 3.17 -6.90 3.29
N LYS A 31 3.71 -7.33 4.42
CA LYS A 31 4.62 -8.48 4.52
C LYS A 31 3.94 -9.77 4.05
N PRO A 32 4.72 -10.78 3.63
CA PRO A 32 4.18 -12.11 3.36
C PRO A 32 3.41 -12.68 4.56
N THR A 33 2.34 -13.40 4.28
CA THR A 33 1.50 -14.03 5.30
C THR A 33 1.06 -15.43 4.85
N GLU A 34 0.86 -16.31 5.82
CA GLU A 34 0.26 -17.63 5.63
C GLU A 34 -1.27 -17.59 5.83
N SER A 35 -1.81 -16.42 6.13
CA SER A 35 -3.24 -16.24 6.35
C SER A 35 -4.05 -16.48 5.08
N ASN A 36 -5.23 -17.13 5.22
CA ASN A 36 -6.19 -17.29 4.14
C ASN A 36 -6.76 -15.98 3.58
N TYR A 37 -6.59 -14.86 4.30
CA TYR A 37 -6.96 -13.52 3.88
C TYR A 37 -5.84 -12.79 3.10
N GLY A 38 -4.70 -13.47 2.88
CA GLY A 38 -3.60 -12.92 2.10
C GLY A 38 -3.97 -12.76 0.64
N ILE A 39 -3.43 -11.71 0.01
CA ILE A 39 -3.67 -11.38 -1.41
C ILE A 39 -2.35 -11.45 -2.17
N VAL A 40 -2.39 -12.02 -3.37
CA VAL A 40 -1.25 -12.01 -4.29
C VAL A 40 -1.30 -10.77 -5.17
N PHE A 41 -0.34 -9.88 -5.01
CA PHE A 41 -0.21 -8.67 -5.83
C PHE A 41 0.59 -8.97 -7.09
N THR A 42 -0.08 -9.08 -8.23
CA THR A 42 0.56 -9.45 -9.51
C THR A 42 1.06 -8.27 -10.33
N GLN A 43 0.52 -7.05 -10.12
CA GLN A 43 0.91 -5.86 -10.91
C GLN A 43 2.42 -5.53 -10.86
N PRO A 44 3.14 -5.64 -9.73
CA PRO A 44 4.58 -5.36 -9.73
C PRO A 44 5.36 -6.30 -10.64
N ILE A 45 4.97 -7.58 -10.71
CA ILE A 45 5.61 -8.55 -11.62
C ILE A 45 5.19 -8.33 -13.07
N GLU A 46 3.95 -7.93 -13.32
CA GLU A 46 3.48 -7.55 -14.65
C GLU A 46 4.28 -6.35 -15.20
N LYS A 47 4.45 -5.28 -14.40
CA LYS A 47 5.28 -4.13 -14.75
C LYS A 47 6.73 -4.55 -15.07
N LYS A 48 7.29 -5.47 -14.28
CA LYS A 48 8.64 -5.99 -14.49
C LYS A 48 8.74 -6.82 -15.77
N ILE A 49 7.74 -7.65 -16.07
CA ILE A 49 7.66 -8.42 -17.33
C ILE A 49 7.61 -7.46 -18.51
N ASN A 50 6.70 -6.47 -18.49
CA ASN A 50 6.54 -5.49 -19.56
C ASN A 50 7.80 -4.64 -19.80
N SER A 51 8.56 -4.33 -18.75
CA SER A 51 9.81 -3.55 -18.88
C SER A 51 11.01 -4.36 -19.39
N GLN A 52 11.01 -5.67 -19.18
CA GLN A 52 12.18 -6.51 -19.49
C GLN A 52 11.99 -7.39 -20.73
N LEU A 53 10.77 -7.77 -21.07
CA LEU A 53 10.49 -8.54 -22.28
C LEU A 53 9.98 -7.64 -23.38
N PRO A 54 10.46 -7.82 -24.63
CA PRO A 54 9.99 -7.04 -25.77
C PRO A 54 8.63 -7.55 -26.25
N PHE A 55 7.84 -6.67 -26.86
CA PHE A 55 6.62 -6.99 -27.58
C PHE A 55 5.51 -7.63 -26.73
N VAL A 56 5.52 -7.44 -25.41
CA VAL A 56 4.45 -7.90 -24.52
C VAL A 56 3.22 -7.03 -24.73
N LYS A 57 2.11 -7.67 -25.05
CA LYS A 57 0.80 -7.00 -25.21
C LYS A 57 0.05 -6.95 -23.88
N HIS A 58 -0.04 -8.09 -23.19
CA HIS A 58 -0.62 -8.20 -21.86
C HIS A 58 -0.16 -9.47 -21.14
N VAL A 59 -0.24 -9.45 -19.83
CA VAL A 59 0.08 -10.58 -18.94
C VAL A 59 -1.16 -10.94 -18.15
N ASN A 60 -1.51 -12.22 -18.10
CA ASN A 60 -2.63 -12.70 -17.31
C ASN A 60 -2.14 -13.70 -16.28
N PHE A 61 -2.64 -13.55 -15.05
CA PHE A 61 -2.44 -14.47 -13.95
C PHE A 61 -3.78 -15.07 -13.54
N THR A 62 -3.91 -16.39 -13.63
CA THR A 62 -5.12 -17.11 -13.23
C THR A 62 -4.79 -18.11 -12.13
N ALA A 63 -5.57 -18.12 -11.07
CA ALA A 63 -5.43 -19.10 -10.02
C ALA A 63 -5.78 -20.48 -10.57
N SER A 64 -4.92 -21.48 -10.36
CA SER A 64 -5.15 -22.86 -10.81
C SER A 64 -6.07 -23.66 -9.89
N GLY A 65 -6.47 -23.11 -8.74
CA GLY A 65 -7.18 -23.81 -7.67
C GLY A 65 -6.31 -24.83 -6.88
N LYS A 66 -5.03 -24.94 -7.24
CA LYS A 66 -4.05 -25.77 -6.54
C LYS A 66 -3.14 -24.92 -5.69
N TYR A 67 -2.63 -25.50 -4.61
CA TYR A 67 -1.74 -24.81 -3.68
C TYR A 67 -0.38 -25.51 -3.66
N TYR A 68 0.67 -24.72 -3.52
CA TYR A 68 2.02 -25.13 -3.23
C TYR A 68 2.24 -25.10 -1.71
N GLU A 69 3.41 -25.48 -1.22
CA GLU A 69 3.76 -25.49 0.21
C GLU A 69 3.24 -24.26 0.97
N LEU A 70 2.76 -24.47 2.20
CA LEU A 70 2.24 -23.41 3.10
C LEU A 70 1.05 -22.63 2.52
N GLY A 71 0.19 -23.28 1.72
CA GLY A 71 -1.04 -22.65 1.22
C GLY A 71 -0.84 -21.58 0.16
N LYS A 72 0.34 -21.50 -0.48
CA LYS A 72 0.61 -20.54 -1.55
C LYS A 72 -0.10 -20.96 -2.84
N PRO A 73 -0.89 -20.07 -3.49
CA PRO A 73 -1.62 -20.42 -4.69
C PRO A 73 -0.70 -20.63 -5.89
N ILE A 74 -0.94 -21.71 -6.63
CA ILE A 74 -0.31 -21.93 -7.93
C ILE A 74 -1.07 -21.10 -8.95
N LEU A 75 -0.33 -20.24 -9.65
CA LEU A 75 -0.83 -19.38 -10.70
C LEU A 75 -0.45 -19.95 -12.07
N GLN A 76 -1.39 -19.98 -12.97
CA GLN A 76 -1.11 -20.15 -14.39
C GLN A 76 -0.88 -18.77 -15.01
N THR A 77 0.35 -18.51 -15.38
CA THR A 77 0.76 -17.24 -15.99
C THR A 77 0.77 -17.40 -17.51
N SER A 78 0.15 -16.48 -18.21
CA SER A 78 0.19 -16.39 -19.67
C SER A 78 0.62 -15.00 -20.11
N ILE A 79 1.67 -14.94 -20.91
CA ILE A 79 2.17 -13.70 -21.53
C ILE A 79 1.79 -13.74 -23.00
N VAL A 80 0.99 -12.78 -23.44
CA VAL A 80 0.58 -12.62 -24.81
C VAL A 80 1.48 -11.59 -25.47
N PHE A 81 2.13 -11.97 -26.56
CA PHE A 81 3.00 -11.11 -27.36
C PHE A 81 2.26 -10.57 -28.60
N GLU A 82 2.77 -9.49 -29.14
CA GLU A 82 2.34 -9.00 -30.45
C GLU A 82 2.62 -10.05 -31.54
N ASN A 83 1.64 -10.25 -32.42
CA ASN A 83 1.76 -11.27 -33.46
C ASN A 83 2.57 -10.73 -34.65
N ASN A 84 3.89 -10.95 -34.61
CA ASN A 84 4.79 -10.64 -35.71
C ASN A 84 5.73 -11.82 -35.94
N LEU A 85 5.63 -12.45 -37.10
CA LEU A 85 6.40 -13.63 -37.51
C LEU A 85 7.93 -13.44 -37.39
N TYR A 86 8.41 -12.24 -37.72
CA TYR A 86 9.83 -11.91 -37.69
C TYR A 86 10.40 -11.67 -36.28
N MET A 87 9.55 -11.64 -35.27
CA MET A 87 9.94 -11.34 -33.88
C MET A 87 9.99 -12.57 -32.97
N GLU A 88 9.54 -13.74 -33.43
CA GLU A 88 9.43 -14.94 -32.61
C GLU A 88 10.77 -15.37 -32.02
N ASP A 89 11.83 -15.42 -32.82
CA ASP A 89 13.18 -15.78 -32.35
C ASP A 89 13.73 -14.77 -31.34
N ARG A 90 13.44 -13.49 -31.55
CA ARG A 90 13.82 -12.43 -30.60
C ARG A 90 13.09 -12.57 -29.28
N ILE A 91 11.80 -12.93 -29.30
CA ILE A 91 11.01 -13.18 -28.11
C ILE A 91 11.54 -14.40 -27.36
N ARG A 92 11.78 -15.52 -28.05
CA ARG A 92 12.33 -16.76 -27.46
C ARG A 92 13.67 -16.50 -26.79
N ASN A 93 14.61 -15.89 -27.47
CA ASN A 93 15.92 -15.53 -26.94
C ASN A 93 15.83 -14.58 -25.73
N SER A 94 14.90 -13.63 -25.74
CA SER A 94 14.68 -12.72 -24.63
C SER A 94 14.07 -13.42 -23.42
N VAL A 95 13.13 -14.33 -23.63
CA VAL A 95 12.50 -15.14 -22.59
C VAL A 95 13.54 -16.03 -21.92
N GLU A 96 14.34 -16.78 -22.68
CA GLU A 96 15.38 -17.67 -22.15
C GLU A 96 16.40 -16.91 -21.28
N LYS A 97 16.82 -15.73 -21.74
CA LYS A 97 17.83 -14.93 -21.03
C LYS A 97 17.29 -14.22 -19.80
N ARG A 98 16.06 -13.73 -19.84
CA ARG A 98 15.55 -12.77 -18.85
C ARG A 98 14.51 -13.33 -17.88
N LEU A 99 13.73 -14.33 -18.28
CA LEU A 99 12.60 -14.83 -17.48
C LEU A 99 13.05 -15.37 -16.12
N LYS A 100 14.22 -16.03 -16.04
CA LYS A 100 14.82 -16.49 -14.79
C LYS A 100 15.16 -15.37 -13.80
N TYR A 101 15.46 -14.16 -14.30
CA TYR A 101 15.75 -13.00 -13.45
C TYR A 101 14.49 -12.25 -13.05
N ILE A 102 13.43 -12.38 -13.85
CA ILE A 102 12.12 -11.81 -13.57
C ILE A 102 11.44 -12.59 -12.43
N LEU A 103 11.53 -13.92 -12.49
CA LEU A 103 10.93 -14.85 -11.53
C LEU A 103 12.02 -15.51 -10.68
N PRO A 104 12.30 -15.01 -9.48
CA PRO A 104 13.31 -15.62 -8.62
C PRO A 104 12.87 -17.01 -8.14
N ASN A 105 13.82 -17.93 -7.98
CA ASN A 105 13.58 -19.29 -7.50
C ASN A 105 13.44 -19.35 -5.97
N LYS A 106 13.81 -18.29 -5.26
CA LYS A 106 13.72 -18.22 -3.79
C LYS A 106 12.71 -17.17 -3.37
N ILE A 107 11.98 -17.50 -2.33
CA ILE A 107 11.12 -16.52 -1.65
C ILE A 107 12.03 -15.48 -1.05
N SER A 108 11.93 -14.25 -1.53
CA SER A 108 12.52 -13.09 -0.89
C SER A 108 11.40 -12.21 -0.36
N THR A 109 11.72 -11.36 0.60
CA THR A 109 10.79 -10.39 1.18
C THR A 109 10.09 -9.55 0.10
N TYR A 110 10.76 -9.29 -1.01
CA TYR A 110 10.26 -8.45 -2.10
C TYR A 110 9.59 -9.22 -3.26
N SER A 111 9.53 -10.57 -3.19
CA SER A 111 8.93 -11.38 -4.25
C SER A 111 7.43 -11.49 -4.06
N ASN A 112 6.64 -11.21 -5.11
CA ASN A 112 5.20 -11.41 -5.10
C ASN A 112 4.79 -12.70 -5.83
N VAL A 113 5.63 -13.11 -6.80
CA VAL A 113 5.46 -14.35 -7.57
C VAL A 113 6.85 -14.96 -7.74
N ILE A 114 6.95 -16.26 -7.56
CA ILE A 114 8.20 -17.02 -7.66
C ILE A 114 8.08 -18.17 -8.65
N ASN A 115 9.22 -18.65 -9.12
CA ASN A 115 9.31 -19.96 -9.78
C ASN A 115 9.31 -21.05 -8.70
N PRO A 116 8.35 -22.01 -8.72
CA PRO A 116 8.30 -23.10 -7.73
C PRO A 116 9.37 -24.17 -7.93
N TYR A 117 9.99 -24.22 -9.10
CA TYR A 117 10.93 -25.28 -9.46
C TYR A 117 12.37 -24.83 -9.21
N GLN A 118 13.16 -25.71 -8.58
CA GLN A 118 14.61 -25.53 -8.48
C GLN A 118 15.20 -25.88 -9.85
N GLY A 119 15.55 -24.86 -10.65
CA GLY A 119 16.12 -25.05 -11.97
C GLY A 119 15.52 -24.17 -13.05
N SER A 120 15.46 -24.67 -14.28
CA SER A 120 14.83 -23.96 -15.40
C SER A 120 13.32 -23.89 -15.21
N LEU A 121 12.74 -22.73 -15.51
CA LEU A 121 11.31 -22.56 -15.54
C LEU A 121 10.73 -23.46 -16.65
N ASP A 122 9.76 -24.29 -16.29
CA ASP A 122 9.00 -25.07 -17.28
C ASP A 122 7.97 -24.18 -17.96
N TYR A 123 8.22 -23.82 -19.22
CA TYR A 123 7.37 -22.97 -20.00
C TYR A 123 7.08 -23.57 -21.38
N SER A 124 5.94 -23.22 -21.93
CA SER A 124 5.52 -23.62 -23.28
C SER A 124 5.08 -22.44 -24.11
N PHE A 125 5.49 -22.45 -25.37
CA PHE A 125 4.99 -21.48 -26.35
C PHE A 125 3.82 -22.08 -27.11
N HIS A 126 2.73 -21.34 -27.19
CA HIS A 126 1.56 -21.69 -27.98
C HIS A 126 1.34 -20.60 -29.05
N ARG A 127 1.26 -21.03 -30.28
CA ARG A 127 0.95 -20.15 -31.40
C ARG A 127 -0.46 -20.44 -31.90
N THR A 128 -1.24 -19.37 -32.02
CA THR A 128 -2.53 -19.35 -32.71
C THR A 128 -2.41 -18.38 -33.88
N LYS A 129 -3.34 -18.41 -34.87
CA LYS A 129 -3.31 -17.53 -36.03
C LYS A 129 -3.06 -16.06 -35.69
N ASP A 130 -3.61 -15.58 -34.56
CA ASP A 130 -3.59 -14.18 -34.14
C ASP A 130 -2.75 -13.89 -32.86
N LYS A 131 -2.19 -14.91 -32.23
CA LYS A 131 -1.53 -14.71 -30.93
C LYS A 131 -0.35 -15.66 -30.74
N PHE A 132 0.74 -15.09 -30.23
CA PHE A 132 1.88 -15.85 -29.72
C PHE A 132 1.87 -15.74 -28.18
N VAL A 133 1.74 -16.88 -27.50
CA VAL A 133 1.48 -16.94 -26.05
C VAL A 133 2.51 -17.83 -25.38
N LEU A 134 3.19 -17.29 -24.38
CA LEU A 134 4.02 -18.04 -23.44
C LEU A 134 3.18 -18.41 -22.22
N ARG A 135 3.19 -19.70 -21.85
CA ARG A 135 2.50 -20.22 -20.66
C ARG A 135 3.50 -20.88 -19.72
N PHE A 136 3.36 -20.61 -18.45
CA PHE A 136 4.13 -21.29 -17.41
C PHE A 136 3.36 -21.26 -16.07
N LYS A 137 3.77 -22.14 -15.15
CA LYS A 137 3.25 -22.15 -13.79
C LYS A 137 4.16 -21.32 -12.89
N SER A 138 3.56 -20.55 -12.00
CA SER A 138 4.25 -19.77 -10.99
C SER A 138 3.54 -19.91 -9.64
N VAL A 139 4.17 -19.51 -8.56
CA VAL A 139 3.58 -19.54 -7.22
C VAL A 139 3.44 -18.10 -6.73
N GLY A 140 2.21 -17.74 -6.35
CA GLY A 140 1.91 -16.46 -5.74
C GLY A 140 2.30 -16.46 -4.27
N ILE A 141 2.77 -15.31 -3.78
CA ILE A 141 3.02 -15.10 -2.35
C ILE A 141 1.88 -14.28 -1.78
N ASN A 142 1.15 -14.88 -0.86
CA ASN A 142 0.11 -14.19 -0.12
C ASN A 142 0.73 -13.11 0.77
N ARG A 143 0.17 -11.89 0.72
CA ARG A 143 0.62 -10.74 1.51
C ARG A 143 -0.54 -10.08 2.23
N HIS A 144 -0.25 -9.47 3.37
CA HIS A 144 -1.24 -8.66 4.06
C HIS A 144 -1.70 -7.49 3.16
N PRO A 145 -3.02 -7.31 2.94
CA PRO A 145 -3.55 -6.15 2.25
C PRO A 145 -3.57 -4.93 3.20
N ALA A 146 -2.36 -4.47 3.59
CA ALA A 146 -2.19 -3.38 4.57
C ALA A 146 -2.94 -2.11 4.17
N GLN A 147 -3.08 -1.87 2.87
CA GLN A 147 -3.83 -0.74 2.33
C GLN A 147 -5.32 -0.81 2.72
N LEU A 148 -5.93 -2.00 2.68
CA LEU A 148 -7.34 -2.19 3.07
C LEU A 148 -7.51 -2.03 4.57
N TYR A 149 -6.55 -2.48 5.38
CA TYR A 149 -6.59 -2.25 6.83
C TYR A 149 -6.55 -0.75 7.15
N GLU A 150 -5.68 0.00 6.49
CA GLU A 150 -5.62 1.45 6.63
C GLU A 150 -6.88 2.15 6.11
N ALA A 151 -7.40 1.72 4.96
CA ALA A 151 -8.63 2.29 4.39
C ALA A 151 -9.81 2.13 5.35
N LEU A 152 -10.01 0.92 5.88
CA LEU A 152 -11.06 0.64 6.87
C LEU A 152 -10.87 1.47 8.13
N ASN A 153 -9.64 1.56 8.63
CA ASN A 153 -9.33 2.36 9.81
C ASN A 153 -9.67 3.85 9.60
N TYR A 154 -9.22 4.45 8.49
CA TYR A 154 -9.53 5.86 8.20
C TYR A 154 -11.03 6.09 7.97
N PHE A 155 -11.72 5.14 7.37
CA PHE A 155 -13.17 5.21 7.21
C PHE A 155 -13.87 5.21 8.57
N ILE A 156 -13.50 4.29 9.49
CA ILE A 156 -14.03 4.23 10.84
C ILE A 156 -13.76 5.54 11.60
N ILE A 157 -12.55 6.08 11.50
CA ILE A 157 -12.17 7.36 12.09
C ILE A 157 -13.07 8.48 11.54
N GLY A 158 -13.26 8.55 10.23
CA GLY A 158 -14.11 9.57 9.60
C GLY A 158 -15.55 9.52 10.11
N VAL A 159 -16.15 8.33 10.18
CA VAL A 159 -17.48 8.10 10.71
C VAL A 159 -17.56 8.48 12.20
N LEU A 160 -16.60 8.06 13.01
CA LEU A 160 -16.54 8.37 14.44
C LEU A 160 -16.47 9.89 14.66
N LEU A 161 -15.58 10.58 13.96
CA LEU A 161 -15.43 12.04 14.07
C LEU A 161 -16.71 12.76 13.61
N PHE A 162 -17.35 12.29 12.56
CA PHE A 162 -18.63 12.83 12.09
C PHE A 162 -19.74 12.66 13.14
N LEU A 163 -19.87 11.49 13.75
CA LEU A 163 -20.87 11.24 14.81
C LEU A 163 -20.63 12.12 16.04
N ILE A 164 -19.35 12.26 16.47
CA ILE A 164 -19.00 13.14 17.59
C ILE A 164 -19.34 14.60 17.25
N TRP A 165 -18.97 15.03 16.04
CA TRP A 165 -19.27 16.38 15.58
C TRP A 165 -20.79 16.63 15.51
N ASN A 166 -21.55 15.71 14.94
CA ASN A 166 -23.01 15.85 14.80
C ASN A 166 -23.71 15.93 16.15
N LYS A 167 -23.29 15.11 17.13
CA LYS A 167 -23.86 15.07 18.48
C LYS A 167 -23.54 16.32 19.32
N HIS A 168 -22.34 16.91 19.13
CA HIS A 168 -21.81 17.93 20.04
C HIS A 168 -21.55 19.30 19.38
N ARG A 169 -22.03 19.54 18.18
CA ARG A 169 -21.78 20.72 17.31
C ARG A 169 -21.30 22.01 18.02
N SER A 170 -22.14 22.55 18.91
CA SER A 170 -21.91 23.83 19.60
C SER A 170 -21.06 23.72 20.88
N ARG A 171 -20.91 22.51 21.43
CA ARG A 171 -20.21 22.25 22.69
C ARG A 171 -18.77 21.77 22.50
N LEU A 172 -18.38 21.47 21.28
CA LEU A 172 -17.01 21.02 20.98
C LEU A 172 -16.04 22.19 21.14
N ARG A 173 -15.02 21.96 21.96
CA ARG A 173 -13.90 22.89 22.08
C ARG A 173 -13.08 22.84 20.78
N PRO A 174 -12.71 24.00 20.21
CA PRO A 174 -11.87 24.05 19.01
C PRO A 174 -10.56 23.27 19.17
N GLY A 175 -10.20 22.47 18.18
CA GLY A 175 -9.02 21.60 18.17
C GLY A 175 -9.23 20.19 18.70
N ARG A 176 -10.38 19.88 19.28
CA ARG A 176 -10.64 18.55 19.87
C ARG A 176 -10.77 17.44 18.82
N LEU A 177 -11.49 17.70 17.74
CA LEU A 177 -11.62 16.70 16.66
C LEU A 177 -10.30 16.50 15.94
N LEU A 178 -9.56 17.58 15.72
CA LEU A 178 -8.20 17.50 15.15
C LEU A 178 -7.28 16.68 16.05
N GLY A 179 -7.28 16.94 17.36
CA GLY A 179 -6.50 16.18 18.32
C GLY A 179 -6.91 14.70 18.35
N LEU A 180 -8.20 14.40 18.37
CA LEU A 180 -8.72 13.04 18.35
C LEU A 180 -8.35 12.30 17.05
N PHE A 181 -8.43 12.98 15.91
CA PHE A 181 -7.96 12.44 14.64
C PHE A 181 -6.48 12.02 14.71
N PHE A 182 -5.61 12.90 15.17
CA PHE A 182 -4.19 12.59 15.28
C PHE A 182 -3.92 11.45 16.25
N LEU A 183 -4.57 11.45 17.41
CA LEU A 183 -4.42 10.39 18.39
C LEU A 183 -4.78 9.02 17.80
N ILE A 184 -5.96 8.89 17.22
CA ILE A 184 -6.43 7.59 16.70
C ILE A 184 -5.66 7.21 15.44
N ALA A 185 -5.53 8.13 14.47
CA ALA A 185 -4.90 7.84 13.18
C ALA A 185 -3.43 7.43 13.32
N PHE A 186 -2.64 8.13 14.15
CA PHE A 186 -1.22 7.84 14.29
C PHE A 186 -0.93 6.70 15.26
N SER A 187 -1.80 6.43 16.24
CA SER A 187 -1.73 5.19 17.04
C SER A 187 -1.95 3.96 16.15
N THR A 188 -3.05 3.93 15.40
CA THR A 188 -3.38 2.79 14.54
C THR A 188 -2.37 2.64 13.41
N ARG A 189 -1.91 3.75 12.82
CA ARG A 189 -0.84 3.74 11.82
C ARG A 189 0.44 3.12 12.36
N PHE A 190 0.84 3.43 13.59
CA PHE A 190 2.03 2.87 14.21
C PHE A 190 2.01 1.33 14.22
N PHE A 191 0.85 0.73 14.56
CA PHE A 191 0.70 -0.72 14.56
C PHE A 191 0.62 -1.31 13.14
N ILE A 192 -0.16 -0.70 12.24
CA ILE A 192 -0.29 -1.18 10.86
C ILE A 192 1.05 -1.10 10.12
N GLU A 193 1.86 -0.10 10.39
CA GLU A 193 3.18 0.06 9.77
C GLU A 193 4.11 -1.12 10.08
N GLY A 194 3.95 -1.77 11.24
CA GLY A 194 4.71 -2.98 11.60
C GLY A 194 4.44 -4.19 10.69
N ILE A 195 3.27 -4.25 10.03
CA ILE A 195 2.90 -5.31 9.09
C ILE A 195 3.22 -4.96 7.63
N LYS A 196 3.63 -3.73 7.34
CA LYS A 196 4.04 -3.32 6.00
C LYS A 196 5.46 -3.77 5.66
N GLU A 197 5.70 -3.92 4.38
CA GLU A 197 7.04 -4.10 3.83
C GLU A 197 7.82 -2.79 3.91
N ASN A 198 9.11 -2.88 4.26
CA ASN A 198 9.99 -1.72 4.24
C ASN A 198 10.12 -1.18 2.81
N GLN A 199 9.98 0.13 2.63
CA GLN A 199 9.98 0.75 1.31
C GLN A 199 11.39 1.10 0.83
N VAL A 200 12.32 1.29 1.76
CA VAL A 200 13.71 1.69 1.49
C VAL A 200 14.69 0.80 2.26
N SER A 201 15.84 0.55 1.67
CA SER A 201 16.82 -0.41 2.19
C SER A 201 17.38 -0.04 3.56
N PHE A 202 17.49 1.24 3.89
CA PHE A 202 18.02 1.68 5.18
C PHE A 202 17.07 1.39 6.36
N GLU A 203 15.75 1.21 6.10
CA GLU A 203 14.79 0.83 7.15
C GLU A 203 15.09 -0.54 7.76
N ASN A 204 15.80 -1.42 7.02
CA ASN A 204 16.18 -2.74 7.51
C ASN A 204 17.20 -2.69 8.69
N SER A 205 17.87 -1.56 8.87
CA SER A 205 18.82 -1.33 9.98
C SER A 205 18.18 -0.62 11.18
N LEU A 206 16.93 -0.18 11.09
CA LEU A 206 16.23 0.54 12.15
C LEU A 206 15.34 -0.39 12.97
N TYR A 207 15.25 -0.16 14.28
CA TYR A 207 14.30 -0.87 15.16
C TYR A 207 12.83 -0.53 14.83
N LEU A 208 12.57 0.71 14.41
CA LEU A 208 11.27 1.20 13.97
C LEU A 208 11.41 1.70 12.54
N ASN A 209 10.44 1.38 11.68
CA ASN A 209 10.43 1.91 10.33
C ASN A 209 10.08 3.41 10.30
N MET A 210 10.32 4.08 9.17
CA MET A 210 10.09 5.53 9.04
C MET A 210 8.64 5.93 9.33
N GLY A 211 7.67 5.10 8.96
CA GLY A 211 6.26 5.38 9.23
C GLY A 211 5.93 5.35 10.72
N GLN A 212 6.56 4.45 11.49
CA GLN A 212 6.42 4.40 12.94
C GLN A 212 7.09 5.61 13.60
N LEU A 213 8.32 5.96 13.20
CA LEU A 213 9.02 7.12 13.71
C LEU A 213 8.25 8.43 13.49
N LEU A 214 7.69 8.62 12.29
CA LEU A 214 6.88 9.80 11.96
C LEU A 214 5.53 9.82 12.70
N SER A 215 5.02 8.67 13.11
CA SER A 215 3.74 8.60 13.85
C SER A 215 3.86 9.12 15.28
N ILE A 216 5.03 8.99 15.93
CA ILE A 216 5.24 9.41 17.32
C ILE A 216 5.03 10.92 17.51
N PRO A 217 5.73 11.83 16.80
CA PRO A 217 5.56 13.27 17.00
C PRO A 217 4.14 13.73 16.64
N LEU A 218 3.48 13.12 15.66
CA LEU A 218 2.12 13.48 15.29
C LEU A 218 1.09 12.98 16.32
N PHE A 219 1.34 11.83 16.96
CA PHE A 219 0.56 11.38 18.10
C PHE A 219 0.68 12.35 19.28
N LEU A 220 1.90 12.79 19.63
CA LEU A 220 2.13 13.77 20.70
C LEU A 220 1.45 15.12 20.37
N LEU A 221 1.49 15.54 19.13
CA LEU A 221 0.79 16.74 18.66
C LEU A 221 -0.74 16.57 18.84
N GLY A 222 -1.26 15.38 18.59
CA GLY A 222 -2.66 15.03 18.86
C GLY A 222 -3.04 15.21 20.34
N PHE A 223 -2.18 14.78 21.23
CA PHE A 223 -2.34 14.97 22.67
C PHE A 223 -2.40 16.46 23.02
N TYR A 224 -1.48 17.24 22.46
CA TYR A 224 -1.45 18.70 22.66
C TYR A 224 -2.76 19.37 22.22
N PHE A 225 -3.27 19.09 21.01
CA PHE A 225 -4.52 19.66 20.53
C PHE A 225 -5.74 19.20 21.33
N PHE A 226 -5.78 17.95 21.77
CA PHE A 226 -6.89 17.39 22.51
C PHE A 226 -7.05 18.03 23.90
N TYR A 227 -5.95 18.29 24.60
CA TYR A 227 -5.96 18.85 25.94
C TYR A 227 -5.90 20.37 25.97
N ASN A 228 -5.09 20.99 25.11
CA ASN A 228 -4.79 22.42 25.14
C ASN A 228 -5.66 23.29 24.21
N GLY A 229 -6.72 22.76 23.65
CA GLY A 229 -7.64 23.53 22.78
C GLY A 229 -8.21 24.83 23.38
N LYS A 230 -7.98 25.11 24.68
CA LYS A 230 -8.23 26.40 25.35
C LYS A 230 -7.05 27.39 25.27
N SER A 231 -5.83 26.91 25.12
CA SER A 231 -4.62 27.72 25.28
C SER A 231 -4.38 28.73 24.15
N ILE A 232 -5.04 28.56 23.02
CA ILE A 232 -4.83 29.42 21.85
C ILE A 232 -5.54 30.76 21.99
N LYS A 233 -6.64 30.85 22.77
CA LYS A 233 -7.16 32.15 23.16
C LYS A 233 -6.11 32.96 23.96
N LYS A 234 -5.31 32.27 24.76
CA LYS A 234 -4.22 32.88 25.53
C LYS A 234 -3.06 33.31 24.64
N ILE A 235 -2.73 32.52 23.63
CA ILE A 235 -1.72 32.89 22.62
C ILE A 235 -2.22 34.01 21.70
N GLN A 236 -3.46 33.98 21.28
CA GLN A 236 -4.07 35.11 20.53
C GLN A 236 -4.14 36.39 21.37
N GLN A 237 -4.49 36.31 22.65
CA GLN A 237 -4.44 37.43 23.57
C GLN A 237 -3.00 37.98 23.69
N LEU A 238 -2.02 37.12 23.94
CA LEU A 238 -0.60 37.49 24.00
C LEU A 238 -0.10 38.09 22.69
N TRP A 239 -0.55 37.58 21.52
CA TRP A 239 -0.24 38.16 20.22
C TRP A 239 -0.91 39.54 20.01
N THR A 240 -2.17 39.70 20.41
CA THR A 240 -2.89 40.98 20.34
C THR A 240 -2.26 41.99 21.29
N GLU A 241 -1.93 41.61 22.50
CA GLU A 241 -1.24 42.47 23.49
C GLU A 241 0.17 42.84 22.98
N PHE A 242 0.92 41.87 22.40
CA PHE A 242 2.29 42.13 21.93
C PHE A 242 2.37 43.02 20.68
N PHE A 243 1.41 42.91 19.76
CA PHE A 243 1.44 43.67 18.49
C PHE A 243 0.54 44.90 18.46
N PHE A 244 -0.48 44.97 19.29
CA PHE A 244 -1.42 46.08 19.26
C PHE A 244 -1.38 47.01 20.49
N ASP A 245 -0.77 46.56 21.59
CA ASP A 245 -0.63 47.42 22.82
C ASP A 245 0.64 48.25 22.85
N LYS A 246 1.39 48.32 21.73
CA LYS A 246 2.55 49.23 21.54
C LYS A 246 2.17 50.52 20.83
N LYS A 247 0.94 51.02 21.03
CA LYS A 247 0.50 52.35 20.62
C LYS A 247 -0.17 53.07 21.77
N SER A 248 0.62 53.48 22.75
CA SER A 248 0.37 54.58 23.63
C SER A 248 1.72 55.17 24.10
#